data_e365bfc5b9ac8a4409685bdc725200f4
#
_entry.id   e365bfc5b9ac8a4409685bdc725200f4
#
_cell.length_a   1.000
_cell.length_b   1.000
_cell.length_c   1.000
_cell.angle_alpha   90.00
_cell.angle_beta   90.00
_cell.angle_gamma   90.00
#
_symmetry.space_group_name_H-M   'P 1'
#
loop_
_entity.id
_entity.type
_entity.pdbx_description
1 polymer ?
#
loop_
_entity_poly.entity_id
_entity_poly.type
_entity_poly.pdbx_seq_one_letter_code
_entity_poly.pdbx_strand_id
1 'polypeptide(L)'
;MTTSVTYTLTNIQGFDDLVKNESNPAGILKLNKVECRTANNSVYKVVRYDKPFLSYDLIPTYGLCRSVIINCNNKVVGFAPPKSIQCDDFIKRYSESLSDIVAEEFVEGTMINVFWDDSIGVTGG
;
A
#
# COMPACT_ATOMS: atom_id res chain seq x y z
N MET A 1 11.70 -5.50 -21.47
CA MET A 1 11.93 -4.43 -20.48
C MET A 1 10.79 -4.47 -19.48
N THR A 2 11.10 -4.76 -18.25
CA THR A 2 10.14 -4.61 -17.14
C THR A 2 10.07 -3.12 -16.78
N THR A 3 8.98 -2.46 -17.12
CA THR A 3 8.69 -1.12 -16.63
C THR A 3 8.33 -1.22 -15.16
N SER A 4 9.19 -0.72 -14.27
CA SER A 4 8.85 -0.63 -12.85
C SER A 4 7.80 0.48 -12.68
N VAL A 5 6.65 0.11 -12.14
CA VAL A 5 5.63 1.10 -11.76
C VAL A 5 6.00 1.66 -10.40
N THR A 6 6.18 2.97 -10.33
CA THR A 6 6.49 3.68 -9.08
C THR A 6 5.28 4.46 -8.62
N TYR A 7 4.92 4.31 -7.36
CA TYR A 7 3.85 5.07 -6.71
C TYR A 7 4.44 6.09 -5.75
N THR A 8 3.94 7.32 -5.80
CA THR A 8 4.36 8.39 -4.89
C THR A 8 3.29 8.62 -3.82
N LEU A 9 3.45 7.97 -2.69
CA LEU A 9 2.45 8.01 -1.59
C LEU A 9 2.41 9.37 -0.88
N THR A 10 3.49 10.12 -0.88
CA THR A 10 3.56 11.45 -0.26
C THR A 10 2.65 12.48 -0.94
N ASN A 11 2.23 12.22 -2.18
CA ASN A 11 1.26 13.06 -2.89
C ASN A 11 -0.19 12.80 -2.45
N ILE A 12 -0.42 11.73 -1.67
CA ILE A 12 -1.74 11.45 -1.13
C ILE A 12 -1.98 12.36 0.07
N GLN A 13 -3.02 13.19 -0.02
CA GLN A 13 -3.35 14.14 1.03
C GLN A 13 -3.57 13.43 2.37
N GLY A 14 -2.87 13.89 3.39
CA GLY A 14 -2.96 13.35 4.75
C GLY A 14 -2.11 12.10 5.00
N PHE A 15 -1.44 11.53 3.99
CA PHE A 15 -0.59 10.35 4.18
C PHE A 15 0.59 10.64 5.11
N ASP A 16 1.36 11.68 4.81
CA ASP A 16 2.53 12.07 5.61
C ASP A 16 2.16 12.45 7.04
N ASP A 17 1.07 13.21 7.21
CA ASP A 17 0.58 13.58 8.54
C ASP A 17 0.16 12.37 9.36
N LEU A 18 -0.49 11.41 8.72
CA LEU A 18 -0.89 10.17 9.37
C LEU A 18 0.32 9.34 9.81
N VAL A 19 1.33 9.22 8.95
CA VAL A 19 2.51 8.41 9.21
C VAL A 19 3.42 9.04 10.27
N LYS A 20 3.67 10.34 10.18
CA LYS A 20 4.61 11.06 11.05
C LYS A 20 3.98 11.52 12.36
N ASN A 21 2.76 12.03 12.31
CA ASN A 21 2.10 12.70 13.43
C ASN A 21 0.87 11.95 13.94
N GLU A 22 0.51 10.82 13.29
CA GLU A 22 -0.70 10.05 13.60
C GLU A 22 -2.00 10.88 13.50
N SER A 23 -1.94 11.95 12.73
CA SER A 23 -3.07 12.84 12.45
C SER A 23 -3.82 12.37 11.20
N ASN A 24 -5.12 12.23 11.30
CA ASN A 24 -5.97 11.76 10.20
C ASN A 24 -7.13 12.74 9.91
N PRO A 25 -6.83 13.96 9.43
CA PRO A 25 -7.86 14.98 9.24
C PRO A 25 -8.87 14.62 8.14
N ALA A 26 -8.47 13.84 7.13
CA ALA A 26 -9.33 13.46 6.02
C ALA A 26 -10.23 12.24 6.32
N GLY A 27 -9.90 11.43 7.33
CA GLY A 27 -10.68 10.26 7.73
C GLY A 27 -10.70 9.08 6.77
N ILE A 28 -10.09 9.21 5.57
CA ILE A 28 -10.12 8.18 4.53
C ILE A 28 -9.08 7.09 4.77
N LEU A 29 -7.98 7.42 5.42
CA LEU A 29 -6.91 6.48 5.75
C LEU A 29 -7.03 6.01 7.20
N LYS A 30 -6.62 4.78 7.43
CA LYS A 30 -6.51 4.16 8.77
C LYS A 30 -5.08 3.75 9.03
N LEU A 31 -4.62 3.96 10.25
CA LEU A 31 -3.32 3.54 10.75
C LEU A 31 -3.49 2.46 11.81
N ASN A 32 -2.85 1.31 11.60
CA ASN A 32 -2.71 0.28 12.63
C ASN A 32 -1.24 0.11 12.98
N LYS A 33 -0.94 0.01 14.26
CA LYS A 33 0.39 -0.33 14.76
C LYS A 33 0.46 -1.83 15.03
N VAL A 34 1.53 -2.44 14.58
CA VAL A 34 1.81 -3.86 14.80
C VAL A 34 3.17 -3.99 15.47
N GLU A 35 3.18 -4.51 16.69
CA GLU A 35 4.42 -4.83 17.39
C GLU A 35 4.91 -6.21 16.95
N CYS A 36 6.10 -6.25 16.40
CA CYS A 36 6.77 -7.50 16.10
C CYS A 36 7.63 -7.91 17.28
N ARG A 37 7.42 -9.12 17.79
CA ARG A 37 8.25 -9.72 18.84
C ARG A 37 9.59 -10.20 18.24
N THR A 38 10.30 -9.28 17.63
CA THR A 38 11.68 -9.48 17.20
C THR A 38 12.61 -9.10 18.36
N ALA A 39 13.89 -9.46 18.26
CA ALA A 39 14.89 -9.07 19.25
C ALA A 39 14.92 -7.56 19.57
N ASN A 40 14.44 -6.72 18.63
CA ASN A 40 14.44 -5.27 18.75
C ASN A 40 13.06 -4.66 19.05
N ASN A 41 12.02 -5.46 19.32
CA ASN A 41 10.64 -4.99 19.55
C ASN A 41 10.19 -3.93 18.53
N SER A 42 10.44 -4.18 17.25
CA SER A 42 10.14 -3.24 16.19
C SER A 42 8.63 -3.04 16.04
N VAL A 43 8.23 -1.79 15.91
CA VAL A 43 6.84 -1.41 15.66
C VAL A 43 6.68 -1.02 14.19
N TYR A 44 5.75 -1.67 13.51
CA TYR A 44 5.37 -1.32 12.14
C TYR A 44 4.04 -0.59 12.13
N LYS A 45 3.94 0.38 11.24
CA LYS A 45 2.69 1.07 10.95
C LYS A 45 2.12 0.47 9.66
N VAL A 46 0.84 0.12 9.67
CA VAL A 46 0.13 -0.35 8.47
C VAL A 46 -0.93 0.66 8.12
N VAL A 47 -0.76 1.32 6.97
CA VAL A 47 -1.71 2.30 6.45
C VAL A 47 -2.65 1.60 5.49
N ARG A 48 -3.96 1.81 5.67
CA ARG A 48 -5.02 1.30 4.80
C ARG A 48 -6.07 2.38 4.55
N TYR A 49 -6.71 2.32 3.38
CA TYR A 49 -7.90 3.13 3.15
C TYR A 49 -9.10 2.54 3.89
N ASP A 50 -10.04 3.39 4.26
CA ASP A 50 -11.32 2.96 4.84
C ASP A 50 -12.35 2.75 3.72
N LYS A 51 -12.78 1.50 3.54
CA LYS A 51 -13.65 1.10 2.42
C LYS A 51 -14.92 1.95 2.26
N PRO A 52 -15.67 2.29 3.32
CA PRO A 52 -16.87 3.11 3.19
C PRO A 52 -16.65 4.51 2.62
N PHE A 53 -15.44 5.04 2.78
CA PHE A 53 -15.09 6.41 2.34
C PHE A 53 -14.31 6.45 1.03
N LEU A 54 -13.96 5.29 0.46
CA LEU A 54 -13.26 5.22 -0.81
C LEU A 54 -14.25 5.26 -1.97
N SER A 55 -14.50 6.45 -2.50
CA SER A 55 -15.25 6.62 -3.74
C SER A 55 -14.41 6.26 -4.98
N TYR A 56 -15.07 6.08 -6.11
CA TYR A 56 -14.42 5.64 -7.34
C TYR A 56 -13.31 6.59 -7.83
N ASP A 57 -13.54 7.88 -7.71
CA ASP A 57 -12.60 8.95 -8.08
C ASP A 57 -11.35 8.99 -7.18
N LEU A 58 -11.43 8.42 -5.98
CA LEU A 58 -10.32 8.35 -5.02
C LEU A 58 -9.45 7.08 -5.18
N ILE A 59 -9.84 6.13 -6.03
CA ILE A 59 -9.07 4.91 -6.27
C ILE A 59 -7.64 5.20 -6.74
N PRO A 60 -7.39 6.14 -7.69
CA PRO A 60 -6.01 6.42 -8.15
C PRO A 60 -5.09 7.00 -7.09
N THR A 61 -5.64 7.54 -6.02
CA THR A 61 -4.89 8.15 -4.91
C THR A 61 -4.95 7.27 -3.65
N TYR A 62 -6.01 7.39 -2.88
CA TYR A 62 -6.18 6.63 -1.63
C TYR A 62 -6.27 5.11 -1.85
N GLY A 63 -6.72 4.67 -3.02
CA GLY A 63 -6.75 3.24 -3.38
C GLY A 63 -5.36 2.59 -3.45
N LEU A 64 -4.28 3.37 -3.54
CA LEU A 64 -2.90 2.88 -3.42
C LEU A 64 -2.60 2.37 -2.00
N CYS A 65 -3.26 2.92 -0.99
CA CYS A 65 -3.11 2.53 0.40
C CYS A 65 -3.99 1.33 0.78
N ARG A 66 -3.92 0.25 0.03
CA ARG A 66 -4.64 -0.98 0.39
C ARG A 66 -4.05 -1.65 1.62
N SER A 67 -2.74 -1.71 1.70
CA SER A 67 -1.96 -2.13 2.87
C SER A 67 -0.51 -1.70 2.65
N VAL A 68 -0.12 -0.58 3.22
CA VAL A 68 1.24 -0.04 3.13
C VAL A 68 1.92 -0.24 4.47
N ILE A 69 3.03 -0.98 4.48
CA ILE A 69 3.79 -1.31 5.68
C ILE A 69 4.96 -0.35 5.80
N ILE A 70 5.06 0.31 6.95
CA ILE A 70 6.05 1.35 7.22
C ILE A 70 6.82 0.99 8.49
N ASN A 71 8.14 1.09 8.43
CA ASN A 71 9.02 0.80 9.55
C ASN A 71 9.14 1.99 10.54
N CYS A 72 9.92 1.82 11.58
CA CYS A 72 10.16 2.85 12.61
C CYS A 72 10.83 4.13 12.08
N ASN A 73 11.51 4.05 10.94
CA ASN A 73 12.13 5.21 10.26
C ASN A 73 11.19 5.89 9.26
N ASN A 74 9.89 5.58 9.30
CA ASN A 74 8.87 6.05 8.36
C ASN A 74 9.15 5.69 6.89
N LYS A 75 9.89 4.63 6.65
CA LYS A 75 10.19 4.10 5.32
C LYS A 75 9.19 3.00 4.95
N VAL A 76 8.67 3.03 3.74
CA VAL A 76 7.85 1.95 3.19
C VAL A 76 8.73 0.71 2.96
N VAL A 77 8.37 -0.39 3.59
CA VAL A 77 9.09 -1.68 3.49
C VAL A 77 8.28 -2.74 2.74
N GLY A 78 6.98 -2.53 2.60
CA GLY A 78 6.12 -3.43 1.85
C GLY A 78 4.75 -2.81 1.57
N PHE A 79 4.08 -3.31 0.55
CA PHE A 79 2.71 -2.90 0.24
C PHE A 79 1.98 -3.99 -0.52
N ALA A 80 0.67 -4.08 -0.31
CA ALA A 80 -0.21 -4.91 -1.12
C ALA A 80 -0.53 -4.22 -2.46
N PRO A 81 -0.89 -4.98 -3.51
CA PRO A 81 -1.36 -4.38 -4.75
C PRO A 81 -2.48 -3.36 -4.48
N PRO A 82 -2.52 -2.25 -5.22
CA PRO A 82 -3.56 -1.24 -5.09
C PRO A 82 -4.98 -1.79 -5.23
N LYS A 83 -5.97 -0.97 -4.90
CA LYS A 83 -7.38 -1.32 -5.09
C LYS A 83 -7.63 -1.65 -6.56
N SER A 84 -8.18 -2.85 -6.81
CA SER A 84 -8.62 -3.26 -8.15
C SER A 84 -9.83 -2.45 -8.61
N ILE A 85 -9.99 -2.32 -9.91
CA ILE A 85 -11.15 -1.74 -10.57
C ILE A 85 -11.96 -2.83 -11.26
N GLN A 86 -13.23 -2.53 -11.59
CA GLN A 86 -14.08 -3.46 -12.33
C GLN A 86 -13.56 -3.66 -13.76
N CYS A 87 -13.84 -4.84 -14.34
CA CYS A 87 -13.38 -5.19 -15.69
C CYS A 87 -13.84 -4.17 -16.75
N ASP A 88 -15.10 -3.77 -16.71
CA ASP A 88 -15.65 -2.81 -17.67
C ASP A 88 -14.96 -1.45 -17.58
N ASP A 89 -14.65 -0.98 -16.37
CA ASP A 89 -13.93 0.27 -16.15
C ASP A 89 -12.48 0.17 -16.61
N PHE A 90 -11.86 -0.99 -16.40
CA PHE A 90 -10.51 -1.28 -16.89
C PHE A 90 -10.45 -1.24 -18.40
N ILE A 91 -11.37 -1.93 -19.09
CA ILE A 91 -11.45 -1.96 -20.55
C ILE A 91 -11.66 -0.55 -21.12
N LYS A 92 -12.55 0.25 -20.54
CA LYS A 92 -12.79 1.64 -20.97
C LYS A 92 -11.53 2.50 -20.81
N ARG A 93 -10.81 2.34 -19.71
CA ARG A 93 -9.62 3.15 -19.41
C ARG A 93 -8.43 2.80 -20.28
N TYR A 94 -8.28 1.55 -20.66
CA TYR A 94 -7.13 1.01 -21.40
C TYR A 94 -7.50 0.48 -22.79
N SER A 95 -8.58 0.96 -23.39
CA SER A 95 -9.08 0.49 -24.68
C SER A 95 -8.04 0.55 -25.81
N GLU A 96 -7.13 1.51 -25.76
CA GLU A 96 -6.08 1.69 -26.78
C GLU A 96 -4.86 0.78 -26.56
N SER A 97 -4.74 0.15 -25.39
CA SER A 97 -3.59 -0.66 -24.97
C SER A 97 -3.95 -2.11 -24.71
N LEU A 98 -5.06 -2.62 -25.29
CA LEU A 98 -5.54 -3.98 -25.01
C LEU A 98 -4.53 -5.07 -25.40
N SER A 99 -3.67 -4.81 -26.39
CA SER A 99 -2.59 -5.74 -26.79
C SER A 99 -1.51 -5.93 -25.73
N ASP A 100 -1.36 -4.96 -24.83
CA ASP A 100 -0.32 -4.95 -23.80
C ASP A 100 -0.81 -5.50 -22.45
N ILE A 101 -2.08 -5.91 -22.42
CA ILE A 101 -2.71 -6.43 -21.21
C ILE A 101 -2.41 -7.91 -21.03
N VAL A 102 -1.96 -8.26 -19.85
CA VAL A 102 -1.77 -9.67 -19.44
C VAL A 102 -2.94 -10.08 -18.55
N ALA A 103 -3.63 -11.12 -18.93
CA ALA A 103 -4.67 -11.74 -18.12
C ALA A 103 -4.07 -12.93 -17.37
N GLU A 104 -4.22 -12.91 -16.05
CA GLU A 104 -3.71 -13.96 -15.17
C GLU A 104 -4.84 -14.57 -14.34
N GLU A 105 -4.64 -15.80 -13.91
CA GLU A 105 -5.57 -16.46 -12.98
C GLU A 105 -5.62 -15.69 -11.66
N PHE A 106 -6.83 -15.45 -11.16
CA PHE A 106 -7.03 -14.92 -9.82
C PHE A 106 -7.06 -16.05 -8.80
N VAL A 107 -6.01 -16.13 -7.99
CA VAL A 107 -5.90 -17.12 -6.92
C VAL A 107 -6.57 -16.58 -5.66
N GLU A 108 -7.59 -17.28 -5.17
CA GLU A 108 -8.20 -16.99 -3.88
C GLU A 108 -7.34 -17.52 -2.72
N GLY A 109 -7.29 -16.77 -1.62
CA GLY A 109 -6.54 -17.17 -0.44
C GLY A 109 -6.23 -15.99 0.48
N THR A 110 -5.36 -16.25 1.44
CA THR A 110 -4.85 -15.21 2.35
C THR A 110 -3.62 -14.55 1.74
N MET A 111 -3.67 -13.24 1.58
CA MET A 111 -2.53 -12.45 1.12
C MET A 111 -1.46 -12.40 2.22
N ILE A 112 -0.26 -12.84 1.88
CA ILE A 112 0.92 -12.76 2.74
C ILE A 112 1.94 -11.84 2.05
N ASN A 113 2.43 -10.84 2.78
CA ASN A 113 3.49 -9.96 2.31
C ASN A 113 4.81 -10.36 2.98
N VAL A 114 5.81 -10.68 2.18
CA VAL A 114 7.18 -10.91 2.64
C VAL A 114 8.01 -9.71 2.23
N PHE A 115 8.70 -9.10 3.17
CA PHE A 115 9.51 -7.91 2.92
C PHE A 115 10.81 -7.94 3.72
N TRP A 116 11.78 -7.17 3.24
CA TRP A 116 13.06 -6.95 3.92
C TRP A 116 13.06 -5.55 4.56
N ASP A 117 13.57 -5.47 5.77
CA ASP A 117 13.71 -4.19 6.49
C ASP A 117 15.16 -3.99 6.96
N ASP A 118 15.87 -3.09 6.29
CA ASP A 118 17.26 -2.74 6.60
C ASP A 118 17.43 -2.06 7.96
N SER A 119 16.34 -1.51 8.55
CA SER A 119 16.39 -0.84 9.85
C SER A 119 16.55 -1.81 11.01
N ILE A 120 16.18 -3.08 10.78
CA ILE A 120 16.44 -4.16 11.72
C ILE A 120 17.85 -4.66 11.42
N GLY A 121 18.86 -3.97 11.94
CA GLY A 121 20.24 -4.41 11.80
C GLY A 121 20.38 -5.84 12.36
N VAL A 122 20.90 -6.74 11.54
CA VAL A 122 21.48 -7.97 12.06
C VAL A 122 22.68 -7.53 12.90
N THR A 123 22.47 -7.30 14.16
CA THR A 123 23.57 -7.30 15.11
C THR A 123 24.06 -8.74 15.14
N GLY A 124 24.96 -9.03 14.19
CA GLY A 124 25.73 -10.25 14.24
C GLY A 124 26.50 -10.25 15.53
N GLY A 125 26.13 -11.10 16.39
CA GLY A 125 26.91 -11.52 17.54
C GLY A 125 27.17 -12.99 17.40
#